data_bea1ea481632408592fc4da14dfcc8c4
#
_entry.id   bea1ea481632408592fc4da14dfcc8c4
#
_cell.length_a   1.000
_cell.length_b   1.000
_cell.length_c   1.000
_cell.angle_alpha   90.00
_cell.angle_beta   90.00
_cell.angle_gamma   90.00
#
_symmetry.space_group_name_H-M   'P 1'
#
loop_
_entity.id
_entity.type
_entity.pdbx_description
1 polymer ?
#
loop_
_entity_poly.entity_id
_entity_poly.type
_entity_poly.pdbx_seq_one_letter_code
_entity_poly.pdbx_strand_id
1 'polypeptide(L)'
;MIEIKKGIPLIDQHDENGFYAGKFGGSYVPETLKKPIDDLTIAFEKLRYDESFLKERDYYFKNFIGTPTPFIKLENLTKHLGGANIWCKLVSKATGGAHKVYNATVHSLLAKRLGKKYIVGDTGAGYAGKMLSMAAAKFNLKCKIFMGTKDISRQAINCFSMKSFGAEVVPVDSGSKTLVDAVSECIRYWVANCDTTHMAIGSTVGPNIFIKICAWSTAQISKELKSQLISYFGSVPKKLKLLNCVGGGSSAAGFFNEFIDDENIELIGIEAGGPENGKHAAPLTNNCKIGVLHGAAQYVLQNSEGQIEETESIAAGLDYPGGSPLHCFLKEAGRARYTSASDEEALEAFKLVSRLEGFVSPSLEPAHAFAEAIKIAPKLSKDTILVVNSCGESSKDHNIIAEKLGYKL
;
A
#
# COMPACT_ATOMS: atom_id res chain seq x y z
N MET A 1 18.72 20.99 -3.00
CA MET A 1 17.69 20.05 -3.51
C MET A 1 17.94 18.71 -2.86
N ILE A 2 16.89 17.99 -2.54
CA ILE A 2 16.97 16.61 -2.04
C ILE A 2 17.28 15.73 -3.25
N GLU A 3 18.36 14.96 -3.18
CA GLU A 3 18.79 14.09 -4.29
C GLU A 3 18.51 12.63 -3.97
N ILE A 4 18.03 11.89 -4.97
CA ILE A 4 18.00 10.43 -4.92
C ILE A 4 19.40 9.92 -5.23
N LYS A 5 19.96 9.13 -4.32
CA LYS A 5 21.26 8.48 -4.49
C LYS A 5 21.11 7.33 -5.50
N LYS A 6 21.62 7.50 -6.72
CA LYS A 6 21.51 6.48 -7.79
C LYS A 6 22.18 5.17 -7.37
N GLY A 7 21.58 4.07 -7.73
CA GLY A 7 22.05 2.72 -7.38
C GLY A 7 21.80 2.30 -5.92
N ILE A 8 21.22 3.17 -5.10
CA ILE A 8 20.81 2.82 -3.73
C ILE A 8 19.31 2.49 -3.73
N PRO A 9 18.90 1.31 -3.22
CA PRO A 9 17.49 0.96 -3.13
C PRO A 9 16.66 2.01 -2.40
N LEU A 10 15.39 2.18 -2.80
CA LEU A 10 14.50 3.17 -2.19
C LEU A 10 14.44 3.05 -0.66
N ILE A 11 14.44 1.83 -0.14
CA ILE A 11 14.39 1.55 1.30
C ILE A 11 15.66 1.96 2.07
N ASP A 12 16.76 2.19 1.37
CA ASP A 12 18.07 2.56 1.94
C ASP A 12 18.44 4.03 1.67
N GLN A 13 17.53 4.84 1.13
CA GLN A 13 17.71 6.28 0.87
C GLN A 13 17.65 7.16 2.14
N HIS A 14 17.63 6.56 3.32
CA HIS A 14 17.59 7.25 4.61
C HIS A 14 19.01 7.44 5.20
N ASP A 15 19.12 8.28 6.22
CA ASP A 15 20.30 8.43 7.07
C ASP A 15 20.38 7.34 8.15
N GLU A 16 21.40 7.41 9.00
CA GLU A 16 21.63 6.44 10.10
C GLU A 16 20.50 6.42 11.14
N ASN A 17 19.75 7.51 11.28
CA ASN A 17 18.62 7.64 12.19
C ASN A 17 17.28 7.22 11.54
N GLY A 18 17.31 6.76 10.29
CA GLY A 18 16.12 6.32 9.54
C GLY A 18 15.29 7.45 8.94
N PHE A 19 15.90 8.65 8.74
CA PHE A 19 15.23 9.77 8.11
C PHE A 19 15.56 9.86 6.62
N TYR A 20 14.54 9.86 5.79
CA TYR A 20 14.63 10.20 4.37
C TYR A 20 14.73 11.73 4.25
N ALA A 21 15.71 12.20 3.49
CA ALA A 21 16.00 13.62 3.35
C ALA A 21 16.21 14.37 4.69
N GLY A 22 16.62 13.68 5.74
CA GLY A 22 16.83 14.24 7.08
C GLY A 22 15.57 14.71 7.82
N LYS A 23 14.37 14.41 7.29
CA LYS A 23 13.13 14.94 7.87
C LYS A 23 11.91 14.00 7.85
N PHE A 24 11.87 12.99 7.01
CA PHE A 24 10.75 12.05 6.90
C PHE A 24 11.13 10.66 7.42
N GLY A 25 10.28 10.02 8.18
CA GLY A 25 10.55 8.71 8.78
C GLY A 25 10.99 8.81 10.24
N GLY A 26 12.10 8.20 10.56
CA GLY A 26 12.60 8.08 11.93
C GLY A 26 11.82 7.04 12.74
N SER A 27 11.95 7.12 14.06
CA SER A 27 11.31 6.17 14.99
C SER A 27 10.90 6.90 16.26
N TYR A 28 9.73 7.54 16.22
CA TYR A 28 9.13 8.27 17.35
C TYR A 28 8.28 7.32 18.19
N VAL A 29 8.95 6.56 19.04
CA VAL A 29 8.33 5.51 19.86
C VAL A 29 8.68 5.67 21.33
N PRO A 30 7.85 5.15 22.25
CA PRO A 30 8.22 5.05 23.66
C PRO A 30 9.51 4.26 23.86
N GLU A 31 10.28 4.58 24.90
CA GLU A 31 11.56 3.91 25.23
C GLU A 31 11.43 2.38 25.30
N THR A 32 10.29 1.88 25.79
CA THR A 32 9.97 0.45 25.88
C THR A 32 9.95 -0.27 24.52
N LEU A 33 9.72 0.44 23.41
CA LEU A 33 9.75 -0.11 22.07
C LEU A 33 11.09 0.03 21.36
N LYS A 34 12.02 0.82 21.90
CA LYS A 34 13.31 1.05 21.23
C LYS A 34 14.05 -0.28 21.00
N LYS A 35 14.25 -1.07 22.05
CA LYS A 35 14.92 -2.36 21.93
C LYS A 35 14.23 -3.35 20.99
N PRO A 36 12.91 -3.61 21.07
CA PRO A 36 12.20 -4.45 20.10
C PRO A 36 12.35 -4.01 18.64
N ILE A 37 12.38 -2.70 18.39
CA ILE A 37 12.57 -2.13 17.05
C ILE A 37 14.01 -2.31 16.58
N ASP A 38 15.00 -2.05 17.44
CA ASP A 38 16.42 -2.23 17.13
C ASP A 38 16.71 -3.72 16.83
N ASP A 39 16.19 -4.64 17.65
CA ASP A 39 16.34 -6.08 17.47
C ASP A 39 15.72 -6.53 16.13
N LEU A 40 14.52 -6.02 15.79
CA LEU A 40 13.88 -6.32 14.52
C LEU A 40 14.67 -5.74 13.33
N THR A 41 15.23 -4.53 13.48
CA THR A 41 16.06 -3.88 12.48
C THR A 41 17.30 -4.71 12.18
N ILE A 42 18.04 -5.12 13.20
CA ILE A 42 19.24 -5.96 13.06
C ILE A 42 18.89 -7.30 12.38
N ALA A 43 17.79 -7.92 12.83
CA ALA A 43 17.34 -9.19 12.27
C ALA A 43 16.94 -9.06 10.79
N PHE A 44 16.18 -8.03 10.43
CA PHE A 44 15.77 -7.81 9.05
C PHE A 44 16.95 -7.48 8.13
N GLU A 45 17.88 -6.60 8.57
CA GLU A 45 19.07 -6.26 7.79
C GLU A 45 19.95 -7.49 7.50
N LYS A 46 20.03 -8.43 8.44
CA LYS A 46 20.70 -9.72 8.21
C LYS A 46 19.93 -10.62 7.26
N LEU A 47 18.62 -10.80 7.49
CA LEU A 47 17.80 -11.77 6.78
C LEU A 47 17.54 -11.35 5.32
N ARG A 48 17.43 -10.06 5.02
CA ARG A 48 17.21 -9.60 3.64
C ARG A 48 18.34 -9.92 2.65
N TYR A 49 19.50 -10.35 3.15
CA TYR A 49 20.64 -10.85 2.37
C TYR A 49 20.94 -12.33 2.60
N ASP A 50 20.22 -12.99 3.48
CA ASP A 50 20.41 -14.43 3.74
C ASP A 50 19.82 -15.28 2.63
N GLU A 51 20.65 -16.07 1.96
CA GLU A 51 20.21 -16.89 0.82
C GLU A 51 19.09 -17.86 1.16
N SER A 52 19.10 -18.45 2.36
CA SER A 52 18.08 -19.41 2.78
C SER A 52 16.73 -18.71 2.98
N PHE A 53 16.75 -17.50 3.54
CA PHE A 53 15.55 -16.67 3.68
C PHE A 53 15.03 -16.22 2.33
N LEU A 54 15.90 -15.77 1.42
CA LEU A 54 15.52 -15.35 0.07
C LEU A 54 14.92 -16.52 -0.74
N LYS A 55 15.51 -17.71 -0.70
CA LYS A 55 14.96 -18.91 -1.35
C LYS A 55 13.58 -19.29 -0.78
N GLU A 56 13.40 -19.21 0.55
CA GLU A 56 12.12 -19.49 1.18
C GLU A 56 11.07 -18.41 0.82
N ARG A 57 11.43 -17.13 0.84
CA ARG A 57 10.57 -16.03 0.37
C ARG A 57 10.12 -16.25 -1.07
N ASP A 58 11.05 -16.55 -1.98
CA ASP A 58 10.75 -16.71 -3.42
C ASP A 58 9.88 -17.94 -3.66
N TYR A 59 10.08 -19.02 -2.89
CA TYR A 59 9.19 -20.16 -2.91
C TYR A 59 7.74 -19.74 -2.55
N TYR A 60 7.54 -18.98 -1.47
CA TYR A 60 6.20 -18.55 -1.08
C TYR A 60 5.62 -17.48 -2.04
N PHE A 61 6.45 -16.61 -2.57
CA PHE A 61 5.99 -15.65 -3.59
C PHE A 61 5.46 -16.36 -4.82
N LYS A 62 6.14 -17.37 -5.31
CA LYS A 62 5.71 -18.18 -6.45
C LYS A 62 4.50 -19.05 -6.13
N ASN A 63 4.55 -19.84 -5.05
CA ASN A 63 3.60 -20.94 -4.81
C ASN A 63 2.42 -20.56 -3.89
N PHE A 64 2.54 -19.49 -3.12
CA PHE A 64 1.49 -19.01 -2.23
C PHE A 64 0.87 -17.70 -2.71
N ILE A 65 1.67 -16.74 -3.18
CA ILE A 65 1.15 -15.48 -3.73
C ILE A 65 0.72 -15.63 -5.18
N GLY A 66 1.42 -16.45 -5.98
CA GLY A 66 1.13 -16.66 -7.40
C GLY A 66 1.85 -15.67 -8.31
N THR A 67 3.10 -15.32 -7.96
CA THR A 67 3.93 -14.44 -8.80
C THR A 67 4.58 -15.19 -9.96
N PRO A 68 4.86 -14.53 -11.10
CA PRO A 68 4.54 -13.14 -11.43
C PRO A 68 3.06 -12.91 -11.72
N THR A 69 2.50 -11.80 -11.22
CA THR A 69 1.13 -11.42 -11.56
C THR A 69 1.04 -10.93 -13.01
N PRO A 70 -0.12 -11.06 -13.70
CA PRO A 70 -0.24 -10.72 -15.10
C PRO A 70 0.04 -9.23 -15.41
N PHE A 71 0.61 -9.00 -16.59
CA PHE A 71 0.77 -7.67 -17.18
C PHE A 71 0.13 -7.68 -18.57
N ILE A 72 -0.88 -6.85 -18.79
CA ILE A 72 -1.74 -6.91 -19.96
C ILE A 72 -2.03 -5.54 -20.54
N LYS A 73 -2.24 -5.48 -21.85
CA LYS A 73 -2.76 -4.29 -22.52
C LYS A 73 -4.29 -4.20 -22.33
N LEU A 74 -4.77 -3.00 -22.00
CA LEU A 74 -6.20 -2.68 -21.93
C LEU A 74 -6.65 -2.15 -23.31
N GLU A 75 -6.99 -3.06 -24.21
CA GLU A 75 -7.22 -2.73 -25.61
C GLU A 75 -8.47 -1.91 -25.83
N ASN A 76 -9.57 -2.29 -25.17
CA ASN A 76 -10.85 -1.60 -25.32
C ASN A 76 -10.81 -0.22 -24.67
N LEU A 77 -10.17 -0.09 -23.50
CA LEU A 77 -9.99 1.20 -22.82
C LEU A 77 -9.07 2.11 -23.64
N THR A 78 -7.96 1.58 -24.16
CA THR A 78 -7.06 2.33 -25.06
C THR A 78 -7.79 2.85 -26.30
N LYS A 79 -8.58 1.99 -26.94
CA LYS A 79 -9.37 2.37 -28.14
C LYS A 79 -10.45 3.40 -27.81
N HIS A 80 -11.11 3.24 -26.66
CA HIS A 80 -12.19 4.13 -26.22
C HIS A 80 -11.68 5.56 -25.95
N LEU A 81 -10.54 5.67 -25.26
CA LEU A 81 -9.98 6.97 -24.84
C LEU A 81 -9.14 7.62 -25.94
N GLY A 82 -8.50 6.83 -26.80
CA GLY A 82 -7.47 7.33 -27.73
C GLY A 82 -6.20 7.77 -26.98
N GLY A 83 -5.25 8.36 -27.73
CA GLY A 83 -3.98 8.83 -27.14
C GLY A 83 -3.05 7.70 -26.72
N ALA A 84 -2.59 7.73 -25.47
CA ALA A 84 -1.61 6.77 -24.92
C ALA A 84 -2.13 5.32 -24.91
N ASN A 85 -1.19 4.36 -25.01
CA ASN A 85 -1.48 2.95 -24.81
C ASN A 85 -1.56 2.63 -23.31
N ILE A 86 -2.68 2.07 -22.86
CA ILE A 86 -2.92 1.76 -21.46
C ILE A 86 -2.66 0.29 -21.21
N TRP A 87 -1.83 0.02 -20.22
CA TRP A 87 -1.49 -1.32 -19.74
C TRP A 87 -1.82 -1.43 -18.26
N CYS A 88 -2.04 -2.64 -17.79
CA CYS A 88 -2.36 -2.91 -16.39
C CYS A 88 -1.44 -3.99 -15.82
N LYS A 89 -0.82 -3.69 -14.67
CA LYS A 89 -0.20 -4.71 -13.81
C LYS A 89 -1.27 -5.22 -12.85
N LEU A 90 -1.69 -6.47 -13.03
CA LEU A 90 -2.81 -7.08 -12.30
C LEU A 90 -2.35 -7.71 -10.98
N VAL A 91 -1.89 -6.90 -10.04
CA VAL A 91 -1.53 -7.36 -8.69
C VAL A 91 -2.77 -7.84 -7.92
N SER A 92 -3.95 -7.40 -8.33
CA SER A 92 -5.25 -7.92 -7.87
C SER A 92 -5.46 -9.42 -8.12
N LYS A 93 -4.66 -10.05 -9.00
CA LYS A 93 -4.69 -11.51 -9.23
C LYS A 93 -3.75 -12.29 -8.32
N ALA A 94 -2.99 -11.63 -7.46
CA ALA A 94 -2.29 -12.29 -6.37
C ALA A 94 -3.29 -12.95 -5.40
N THR A 95 -2.86 -14.03 -4.75
CA THR A 95 -3.72 -14.74 -3.78
C THR A 95 -4.30 -13.77 -2.75
N GLY A 96 -5.59 -13.86 -2.53
CA GLY A 96 -6.33 -12.99 -1.62
C GLY A 96 -6.81 -11.68 -2.26
N GLY A 97 -6.46 -11.40 -3.51
CA GLY A 97 -7.01 -10.29 -4.29
C GLY A 97 -6.34 -8.94 -4.06
N ALA A 98 -5.18 -8.86 -3.37
CA ALA A 98 -4.54 -7.58 -3.12
C ALA A 98 -3.03 -7.67 -2.84
N HIS A 99 -2.30 -6.59 -3.15
CA HIS A 99 -0.85 -6.46 -2.91
C HIS A 99 -0.43 -6.65 -1.45
N LYS A 100 -1.34 -6.49 -0.50
CA LYS A 100 -1.05 -6.67 0.94
C LYS A 100 -0.51 -8.05 1.29
N VAL A 101 -0.75 -9.06 0.45
CA VAL A 101 -0.24 -10.43 0.64
C VAL A 101 1.29 -10.50 0.63
N TYR A 102 1.99 -9.65 -0.13
CA TYR A 102 3.46 -9.62 -0.16
C TYR A 102 4.03 -9.28 1.21
N ASN A 103 3.57 -8.19 1.78
CA ASN A 103 4.00 -7.73 3.11
C ASN A 103 3.60 -8.72 4.22
N ALA A 104 2.36 -9.22 4.19
CA ALA A 104 1.88 -10.20 5.16
C ALA A 104 2.71 -11.49 5.14
N THR A 105 3.09 -11.98 3.96
CA THR A 105 3.94 -13.16 3.79
C THR A 105 5.33 -12.94 4.39
N VAL A 106 5.96 -11.79 4.10
CA VAL A 106 7.29 -11.49 4.63
C VAL A 106 7.27 -11.31 6.14
N HIS A 107 6.30 -10.58 6.70
CA HIS A 107 6.16 -10.45 8.15
C HIS A 107 5.94 -11.79 8.85
N SER A 108 5.12 -12.68 8.26
CA SER A 108 4.89 -14.02 8.81
C SER A 108 6.14 -14.90 8.73
N LEU A 109 6.91 -14.79 7.65
CA LEU A 109 8.18 -15.49 7.50
C LEU A 109 9.23 -14.99 8.50
N LEU A 110 9.32 -13.65 8.70
CA LEU A 110 10.17 -13.04 9.71
C LEU A 110 9.78 -13.52 11.12
N ALA A 111 8.50 -13.46 11.46
CA ALA A 111 7.99 -13.94 12.75
C ALA A 111 8.42 -15.39 13.03
N LYS A 112 8.26 -16.28 12.03
CA LYS A 112 8.68 -17.67 12.11
C LYS A 112 10.19 -17.81 12.34
N ARG A 113 11.02 -17.07 11.56
CA ARG A 113 12.49 -17.11 11.66
C ARG A 113 13.01 -16.56 12.99
N LEU A 114 12.26 -15.60 13.59
CA LEU A 114 12.54 -15.04 14.90
C LEU A 114 11.96 -15.85 16.08
N GLY A 115 11.36 -17.01 15.81
CA GLY A 115 10.79 -17.89 16.83
C GLY A 115 9.56 -17.33 17.54
N LYS A 116 8.90 -16.31 16.95
CA LYS A 116 7.69 -15.73 17.53
C LYS A 116 6.52 -16.70 17.37
N LYS A 117 5.66 -16.75 18.39
CA LYS A 117 4.45 -17.60 18.41
C LYS A 117 3.21 -16.88 17.90
N TYR A 118 3.21 -15.55 18.06
CA TYR A 118 2.10 -14.68 17.70
C TYR A 118 2.52 -13.67 16.65
N ILE A 119 1.57 -13.32 15.79
CA ILE A 119 1.69 -12.16 14.91
C ILE A 119 0.47 -11.27 15.13
N VAL A 120 0.69 -9.96 15.23
CA VAL A 120 -0.38 -8.98 15.41
C VAL A 120 -0.29 -7.91 14.35
N GLY A 121 -1.44 -7.37 13.99
CA GLY A 121 -1.54 -6.25 13.06
C GLY A 121 -2.87 -5.52 13.22
N ASP A 122 -2.98 -4.45 12.50
CA ASP A 122 -4.15 -3.59 12.44
C ASP A 122 -4.83 -3.64 11.07
N THR A 123 -6.09 -3.23 11.03
CA THR A 123 -6.80 -3.06 9.77
C THR A 123 -7.99 -2.11 9.92
N GLY A 124 -8.23 -1.27 8.89
CA GLY A 124 -9.47 -0.50 8.74
C GLY A 124 -10.37 -1.15 7.71
N ALA A 125 -9.98 -1.14 6.44
CA ALA A 125 -10.73 -1.74 5.33
C ALA A 125 -10.81 -3.29 5.36
N GLY A 126 -10.12 -3.95 6.29
CA GLY A 126 -10.11 -5.40 6.42
C GLY A 126 -9.08 -6.14 5.57
N TYR A 127 -8.58 -5.57 4.46
CA TYR A 127 -7.65 -6.30 3.58
C TYR A 127 -6.29 -6.59 4.21
N ALA A 128 -5.71 -5.64 4.94
CA ALA A 128 -4.44 -5.88 5.62
C ALA A 128 -4.59 -7.02 6.64
N GLY A 129 -5.64 -6.97 7.46
CA GLY A 129 -5.96 -8.02 8.43
C GLY A 129 -6.26 -9.37 7.79
N LYS A 130 -7.04 -9.40 6.69
CA LYS A 130 -7.34 -10.63 5.94
C LYS A 130 -6.06 -11.27 5.40
N MET A 131 -5.16 -10.49 4.77
CA MET A 131 -3.91 -11.02 4.23
C MET A 131 -2.97 -11.49 5.33
N LEU A 132 -2.88 -10.75 6.43
CA LEU A 132 -2.06 -11.16 7.57
C LEU A 132 -2.59 -12.44 8.22
N SER A 133 -3.90 -12.56 8.41
CA SER A 133 -4.54 -13.77 8.94
C SER A 133 -4.30 -14.99 8.06
N MET A 134 -4.42 -14.82 6.73
CA MET A 134 -4.17 -15.87 5.75
C MET A 134 -2.70 -16.32 5.77
N ALA A 135 -1.76 -15.38 5.80
CA ALA A 135 -0.34 -15.69 5.89
C ALA A 135 0.00 -16.34 7.24
N ALA A 136 -0.52 -15.82 8.34
CA ALA A 136 -0.31 -16.40 9.68
C ALA A 136 -0.75 -17.87 9.75
N ALA A 137 -1.93 -18.19 9.19
CA ALA A 137 -2.42 -19.57 9.08
C ALA A 137 -1.43 -20.45 8.29
N LYS A 138 -0.94 -19.95 7.15
CA LYS A 138 0.06 -20.67 6.32
C LYS A 138 1.36 -20.98 7.07
N PHE A 139 1.79 -20.06 7.95
CA PHE A 139 3.04 -20.21 8.72
C PHE A 139 2.82 -20.80 10.14
N ASN A 140 1.59 -21.24 10.46
CA ASN A 140 1.22 -21.78 11.77
C ASN A 140 1.50 -20.81 12.93
N LEU A 141 1.17 -19.53 12.72
CA LEU A 141 1.25 -18.48 13.73
C LEU A 141 -0.14 -18.15 14.29
N LYS A 142 -0.24 -17.90 15.57
CA LYS A 142 -1.46 -17.35 16.17
C LYS A 142 -1.55 -15.87 15.78
N CYS A 143 -2.70 -15.45 15.27
CA CYS A 143 -2.91 -14.11 14.73
C CYS A 143 -3.96 -13.33 15.52
N LYS A 144 -3.65 -12.06 15.85
CA LYS A 144 -4.61 -11.09 16.38
C LYS A 144 -4.66 -9.87 15.45
N ILE A 145 -5.87 -9.45 15.10
CA ILE A 145 -6.09 -8.28 14.24
C ILE A 145 -6.90 -7.26 15.02
N PHE A 146 -6.30 -6.10 15.27
CA PHE A 146 -6.98 -4.97 15.91
C PHE A 146 -7.77 -4.19 14.85
N MET A 147 -9.04 -3.92 15.14
CA MET A 147 -9.95 -3.25 14.20
C MET A 147 -10.95 -2.40 14.95
N GLY A 148 -11.16 -1.18 14.52
CA GLY A 148 -12.14 -0.28 15.11
C GLY A 148 -13.57 -0.83 14.99
N THR A 149 -14.40 -0.65 16.03
CA THR A 149 -15.76 -1.19 16.02
C THR A 149 -16.63 -0.61 14.92
N LYS A 150 -16.40 0.63 14.52
CA LYS A 150 -17.04 1.27 13.36
C LYS A 150 -16.66 0.57 12.05
N ASP A 151 -15.38 0.19 11.90
CA ASP A 151 -14.89 -0.52 10.71
C ASP A 151 -15.35 -1.98 10.70
N ILE A 152 -15.41 -2.67 11.86
CA ILE A 152 -15.95 -4.04 11.97
C ILE A 152 -17.37 -4.12 11.44
N SER A 153 -18.22 -3.15 11.77
CA SER A 153 -19.62 -3.13 11.32
C SER A 153 -19.74 -2.95 9.80
N ARG A 154 -18.84 -2.16 9.19
CA ARG A 154 -18.81 -1.91 7.76
C ARG A 154 -18.21 -3.05 6.94
N GLN A 155 -17.33 -3.84 7.56
CA GLN A 155 -16.48 -4.83 6.90
C GLN A 155 -16.69 -6.25 7.42
N ALA A 156 -17.94 -6.62 7.72
CA ALA A 156 -18.31 -7.89 8.33
C ALA A 156 -17.79 -9.13 7.55
N ILE A 157 -17.78 -9.06 6.19
CA ILE A 157 -17.29 -10.15 5.33
C ILE A 157 -15.78 -10.35 5.51
N ASN A 158 -15.02 -9.27 5.64
CA ASN A 158 -13.58 -9.37 5.90
C ASN A 158 -13.30 -9.89 7.31
N CYS A 159 -14.10 -9.48 8.31
CA CYS A 159 -14.02 -10.03 9.66
C CYS A 159 -14.31 -11.54 9.69
N PHE A 160 -15.32 -11.99 8.95
CA PHE A 160 -15.59 -13.41 8.77
C PHE A 160 -14.41 -14.16 8.13
N SER A 161 -13.82 -13.59 7.07
CA SER A 161 -12.66 -14.19 6.42
C SER A 161 -11.47 -14.32 7.38
N MET A 162 -11.15 -13.28 8.18
CA MET A 162 -10.10 -13.33 9.19
C MET A 162 -10.32 -14.43 10.21
N LYS A 163 -11.55 -14.55 10.75
CA LYS A 163 -11.92 -15.61 11.68
C LYS A 163 -11.84 -17.01 11.04
N SER A 164 -12.21 -17.14 9.77
CA SER A 164 -12.10 -18.41 9.02
C SER A 164 -10.65 -18.87 8.84
N PHE A 165 -9.69 -17.94 8.81
CA PHE A 165 -8.24 -18.26 8.84
C PHE A 165 -7.70 -18.49 10.26
N GLY A 166 -8.57 -18.48 11.28
CA GLY A 166 -8.19 -18.72 12.67
C GLY A 166 -7.65 -17.49 13.42
N ALA A 167 -7.79 -16.29 12.87
CA ALA A 167 -7.39 -15.08 13.56
C ALA A 167 -8.46 -14.60 14.56
N GLU A 168 -7.99 -14.03 15.66
CA GLU A 168 -8.81 -13.29 16.61
C GLU A 168 -8.93 -11.84 16.12
N VAL A 169 -10.15 -11.38 15.86
CA VAL A 169 -10.45 -9.97 15.58
C VAL A 169 -10.74 -9.27 16.90
N VAL A 170 -9.84 -8.37 17.30
CA VAL A 170 -9.93 -7.61 18.56
C VAL A 170 -10.62 -6.27 18.29
N PRO A 171 -11.84 -6.07 18.82
CA PRO A 171 -12.56 -4.81 18.62
C PRO A 171 -11.92 -3.67 19.41
N VAL A 172 -11.74 -2.52 18.78
CA VAL A 172 -11.25 -1.29 19.41
C VAL A 172 -12.37 -0.27 19.45
N ASP A 173 -12.80 0.09 20.66
CA ASP A 173 -13.95 0.96 20.92
C ASP A 173 -13.52 2.34 21.48
N SER A 174 -12.23 2.64 21.48
CA SER A 174 -11.66 3.93 21.88
C SER A 174 -11.60 4.93 20.71
N GLY A 175 -11.55 6.21 21.02
CA GLY A 175 -11.34 7.29 20.06
C GLY A 175 -12.38 7.35 18.95
N SER A 176 -11.94 7.46 17.73
CA SER A 176 -12.77 7.48 16.52
C SER A 176 -13.38 6.10 16.17
N LYS A 177 -12.91 5.03 16.82
CA LYS A 177 -13.29 3.63 16.56
C LYS A 177 -12.95 3.18 15.13
N THR A 178 -11.87 3.72 14.58
CA THR A 178 -11.40 3.47 13.21
C THR A 178 -9.94 2.99 13.19
N LEU A 179 -9.32 2.94 12.00
CA LEU A 179 -7.95 2.49 11.78
C LEU A 179 -6.93 3.16 12.70
N VAL A 180 -7.04 4.48 12.96
CA VAL A 180 -6.05 5.23 13.78
C VAL A 180 -5.97 4.63 15.19
N ASP A 181 -7.12 4.35 15.80
CA ASP A 181 -7.17 3.77 17.14
C ASP A 181 -6.77 2.30 17.14
N ALA A 182 -7.09 1.57 16.08
CA ALA A 182 -6.68 0.18 15.89
C ALA A 182 -5.15 0.05 15.83
N VAL A 183 -4.46 0.93 15.10
CA VAL A 183 -2.98 0.99 15.06
C VAL A 183 -2.42 1.26 16.46
N SER A 184 -2.96 2.27 17.16
CA SER A 184 -2.51 2.65 18.50
C SER A 184 -2.67 1.51 19.51
N GLU A 185 -3.78 0.77 19.46
CA GLU A 185 -4.04 -0.36 20.35
C GLU A 185 -3.16 -1.57 19.99
N CYS A 186 -2.92 -1.82 18.72
CA CYS A 186 -1.99 -2.85 18.26
C CYS A 186 -0.57 -2.58 18.78
N ILE A 187 -0.10 -1.33 18.73
CA ILE A 187 1.20 -0.93 19.28
C ILE A 187 1.23 -1.16 20.79
N ARG A 188 0.21 -0.73 21.55
CA ARG A 188 0.11 -0.96 23.00
C ARG A 188 0.18 -2.44 23.35
N TYR A 189 -0.55 -3.28 22.63
CA TYR A 189 -0.50 -4.71 22.84
C TYR A 189 0.89 -5.28 22.55
N TRP A 190 1.55 -4.83 21.48
CA TRP A 190 2.88 -5.31 21.14
C TRP A 190 3.92 -4.93 22.19
N VAL A 191 3.89 -3.69 22.75
CA VAL A 191 4.77 -3.28 23.84
C VAL A 191 4.78 -4.29 24.99
N ALA A 192 3.58 -4.76 25.39
CA ALA A 192 3.41 -5.67 26.50
C ALA A 192 3.76 -7.14 26.17
N ASN A 193 3.91 -7.50 24.89
CA ASN A 193 4.03 -8.89 24.45
C ASN A 193 5.16 -9.14 23.44
N CYS A 194 6.10 -8.21 23.28
CA CYS A 194 7.11 -8.22 22.20
C CYS A 194 8.02 -9.46 22.21
N ASP A 195 8.24 -10.12 23.34
CA ASP A 195 9.07 -11.32 23.43
C ASP A 195 8.53 -12.49 22.62
N THR A 196 7.20 -12.67 22.61
CA THR A 196 6.55 -13.79 21.92
C THR A 196 5.81 -13.40 20.65
N THR A 197 5.67 -12.09 20.42
CA THR A 197 4.79 -11.52 19.40
C THR A 197 5.57 -10.68 18.41
N HIS A 198 5.31 -10.87 17.12
CA HIS A 198 5.77 -10.02 16.04
C HIS A 198 4.65 -9.07 15.62
N MET A 199 4.95 -7.79 15.51
CA MET A 199 4.01 -6.80 14.96
C MET A 199 4.23 -6.66 13.46
N ALA A 200 3.14 -6.62 12.70
CA ALA A 200 3.13 -6.44 11.26
C ALA A 200 2.32 -5.18 10.91
N ILE A 201 3.00 -4.13 10.47
CA ILE A 201 2.34 -2.95 9.91
C ILE A 201 2.10 -3.18 8.41
N GLY A 202 0.83 -3.04 8.00
CA GLY A 202 0.38 -3.37 6.65
C GLY A 202 0.68 -2.30 5.58
N SER A 203 1.49 -1.28 5.89
CA SER A 203 1.79 -0.17 4.97
C SER A 203 3.19 0.41 5.18
N THR A 204 3.58 1.38 4.33
CA THR A 204 4.84 2.13 4.47
C THR A 204 4.67 3.32 5.43
N VAL A 205 4.18 3.01 6.61
CA VAL A 205 3.96 3.95 7.73
C VAL A 205 4.56 3.37 9.01
N GLY A 206 4.61 4.17 10.06
CA GLY A 206 5.20 3.74 11.33
C GLY A 206 6.73 3.89 11.38
N PRO A 207 7.38 3.38 12.44
CA PRO A 207 8.83 3.38 12.58
C PRO A 207 9.55 2.84 11.35
N ASN A 208 10.71 3.41 11.03
CA ASN A 208 11.42 3.17 9.76
C ASN A 208 11.57 1.70 9.39
N ILE A 209 11.78 0.80 10.34
CA ILE A 209 11.91 -0.64 10.07
C ILE A 209 10.67 -1.25 9.40
N PHE A 210 9.46 -0.83 9.80
CA PHE A 210 8.22 -1.32 9.18
C PHE A 210 8.04 -0.79 7.76
N ILE A 211 8.44 0.48 7.54
CA ILE A 211 8.49 1.07 6.20
C ILE A 211 9.42 0.26 5.29
N LYS A 212 10.62 -0.08 5.79
CA LYS A 212 11.62 -0.88 5.05
C LYS A 212 11.10 -2.28 4.72
N ILE A 213 10.56 -3.01 5.69
CA ILE A 213 10.01 -4.35 5.47
C ILE A 213 8.90 -4.31 4.44
N CYS A 214 7.98 -3.36 4.56
CA CYS A 214 6.84 -3.24 3.65
C CYS A 214 7.27 -2.91 2.21
N ALA A 215 8.11 -1.89 2.03
CA ALA A 215 8.60 -1.49 0.71
C ALA A 215 9.47 -2.59 0.06
N TRP A 216 10.33 -3.26 0.83
CA TRP A 216 11.14 -4.39 0.36
C TRP A 216 10.27 -5.56 -0.11
N SER A 217 9.23 -5.87 0.65
CA SER A 217 8.30 -6.96 0.31
C SER A 217 7.55 -6.70 -0.98
N THR A 218 7.07 -5.47 -1.15
CA THR A 218 6.26 -5.08 -2.31
C THR A 218 7.10 -4.73 -3.54
N ALA A 219 8.42 -4.52 -3.41
CA ALA A 219 9.34 -4.27 -4.52
C ALA A 219 9.34 -5.39 -5.58
N GLN A 220 8.88 -6.61 -5.22
CA GLN A 220 8.67 -7.69 -6.17
C GLN A 220 7.74 -7.28 -7.33
N ILE A 221 6.77 -6.40 -7.09
CA ILE A 221 5.83 -5.90 -8.10
C ILE A 221 6.57 -5.18 -9.24
N SER A 222 7.49 -4.27 -8.91
CA SER A 222 8.27 -3.54 -9.91
C SER A 222 9.33 -4.41 -10.59
N LYS A 223 9.93 -5.38 -9.88
CA LYS A 223 10.86 -6.36 -10.47
C LYS A 223 10.18 -7.19 -11.55
N GLU A 224 8.98 -7.68 -11.28
CA GLU A 224 8.16 -8.38 -12.27
C GLU A 224 7.81 -7.48 -13.45
N LEU A 225 7.32 -6.28 -13.16
CA LEU A 225 6.94 -5.33 -14.21
C LEU A 225 8.11 -5.01 -15.13
N LYS A 226 9.29 -4.72 -14.58
CA LYS A 226 10.50 -4.43 -15.37
C LYS A 226 10.86 -5.58 -16.31
N SER A 227 10.82 -6.82 -15.82
CA SER A 227 11.05 -8.01 -16.63
C SER A 227 9.97 -8.19 -17.70
N GLN A 228 8.71 -7.94 -17.37
CA GLN A 228 7.58 -8.03 -18.30
C GLN A 228 7.64 -6.94 -19.38
N LEU A 229 8.00 -5.70 -19.02
CA LEU A 229 8.23 -4.63 -19.99
C LEU A 229 9.33 -4.99 -21.00
N ILE A 230 10.45 -5.50 -20.52
CA ILE A 230 11.55 -5.96 -21.38
C ILE A 230 11.09 -7.09 -22.28
N SER A 231 10.35 -8.07 -21.75
CA SER A 231 9.83 -9.19 -22.54
C SER A 231 8.87 -8.75 -23.63
N TYR A 232 7.98 -7.77 -23.37
CA TYR A 232 7.01 -7.30 -24.35
C TYR A 232 7.58 -6.33 -25.39
N PHE A 233 8.47 -5.42 -24.97
CA PHE A 233 8.94 -4.30 -25.79
C PHE A 233 10.41 -4.42 -26.22
N GLY A 234 11.12 -5.47 -25.83
CA GLY A 234 12.55 -5.63 -26.02
C GLY A 234 13.43 -4.79 -25.06
N SER A 235 12.87 -3.74 -24.49
CA SER A 235 13.50 -2.87 -23.48
C SER A 235 12.43 -2.14 -22.68
N VAL A 236 12.82 -1.45 -21.61
CA VAL A 236 11.90 -0.54 -20.90
C VAL A 236 11.57 0.64 -21.82
N PRO A 237 10.29 0.94 -22.08
CA PRO A 237 9.88 2.03 -22.98
C PRO A 237 10.37 3.41 -22.49
N LYS A 238 10.88 4.24 -23.38
CA LYS A 238 11.36 5.60 -23.02
C LYS A 238 10.26 6.56 -22.59
N LYS A 239 9.03 6.42 -23.15
CA LYS A 239 7.84 7.22 -22.78
C LYS A 239 6.92 6.39 -21.89
N LEU A 240 7.41 6.06 -20.69
CA LEU A 240 6.68 5.26 -19.70
C LEU A 240 6.18 6.13 -18.56
N LYS A 241 4.91 5.95 -18.20
CA LYS A 241 4.30 6.55 -17.01
C LYS A 241 3.69 5.45 -16.15
N LEU A 242 4.04 5.43 -14.88
CA LEU A 242 3.56 4.46 -13.89
C LEU A 242 2.57 5.15 -12.95
N LEU A 243 1.36 4.65 -12.88
CA LEU A 243 0.27 5.19 -12.09
C LEU A 243 -0.13 4.22 -10.98
N ASN A 244 -0.17 4.70 -9.74
CA ASN A 244 -0.64 3.89 -8.61
C ASN A 244 -1.34 4.75 -7.56
N CYS A 245 -2.38 4.21 -6.94
CA CYS A 245 -3.05 4.86 -5.82
C CYS A 245 -2.16 4.91 -4.58
N VAL A 246 -2.32 5.96 -3.78
CA VAL A 246 -1.53 6.21 -2.57
C VAL A 246 -2.46 6.56 -1.41
N GLY A 247 -2.52 5.68 -0.41
CA GLY A 247 -2.95 5.97 0.95
C GLY A 247 -1.73 5.89 1.85
N GLY A 248 -1.58 4.84 2.66
CA GLY A 248 -0.33 4.59 3.38
C GLY A 248 0.87 4.20 2.50
N GLY A 249 0.74 4.14 1.17
CA GLY A 249 1.83 4.12 0.21
C GLY A 249 2.45 2.77 -0.15
N SER A 250 2.04 1.66 0.47
CA SER A 250 2.71 0.35 0.30
C SER A 250 2.75 -0.17 -1.14
N SER A 251 1.64 -0.02 -1.87
CA SER A 251 1.55 -0.45 -3.26
C SER A 251 2.44 0.37 -4.17
N ALA A 252 2.38 1.69 -4.03
CA ALA A 252 3.14 2.63 -4.86
C ALA A 252 4.65 2.53 -4.58
N ALA A 253 5.07 2.38 -3.32
CA ALA A 253 6.47 2.17 -2.98
C ALA A 253 7.05 0.95 -3.69
N GLY A 254 6.33 -0.18 -3.66
CA GLY A 254 6.75 -1.39 -4.35
C GLY A 254 6.72 -1.26 -5.88
N PHE A 255 5.72 -0.58 -6.42
CA PHE A 255 5.53 -0.41 -7.86
C PHE A 255 6.55 0.55 -8.50
N PHE A 256 7.02 1.55 -7.76
CA PHE A 256 7.98 2.52 -8.23
C PHE A 256 9.45 2.09 -8.03
N ASN A 257 9.72 1.13 -7.14
CA ASN A 257 11.06 0.82 -6.62
C ASN A 257 12.13 0.63 -7.71
N GLU A 258 11.88 -0.20 -8.73
CA GLU A 258 12.87 -0.49 -9.79
C GLU A 258 13.04 0.61 -10.84
N PHE A 259 12.27 1.69 -10.72
CA PHE A 259 12.21 2.77 -11.69
C PHE A 259 12.64 4.13 -11.11
N ILE A 260 13.05 4.18 -9.84
CA ILE A 260 13.40 5.45 -9.18
C ILE A 260 14.63 6.12 -9.78
N ASP A 261 15.56 5.35 -10.33
CA ASP A 261 16.81 5.84 -10.90
C ASP A 261 16.66 6.34 -12.36
N ASP A 262 15.55 6.02 -13.02
CA ASP A 262 15.30 6.41 -14.40
C ASP A 262 14.39 7.66 -14.48
N GLU A 263 15.03 8.80 -14.67
CA GLU A 263 14.36 10.10 -14.73
C GLU A 263 13.42 10.26 -15.96
N ASN A 264 13.57 9.40 -17.00
CA ASN A 264 12.70 9.42 -18.17
C ASN A 264 11.34 8.78 -17.87
N ILE A 265 11.23 7.99 -16.80
CA ILE A 265 9.99 7.34 -16.37
C ILE A 265 9.25 8.22 -15.38
N GLU A 266 8.03 8.63 -15.73
CA GLU A 266 7.21 9.43 -14.82
C GLU A 266 6.49 8.52 -13.81
N LEU A 267 6.68 8.83 -12.53
CA LEU A 267 6.01 8.14 -11.42
C LEU A 267 4.88 9.04 -10.89
N ILE A 268 3.65 8.52 -10.90
CA ILE A 268 2.46 9.28 -10.55
C ILE A 268 1.71 8.55 -9.42
N GLY A 269 1.68 9.19 -8.25
CA GLY A 269 0.87 8.74 -7.12
C GLY A 269 -0.49 9.44 -7.10
N ILE A 270 -1.57 8.70 -6.91
CA ILE A 270 -2.92 9.23 -6.89
C ILE A 270 -3.53 9.00 -5.51
N GLU A 271 -3.82 10.09 -4.80
CA GLU A 271 -4.46 10.10 -3.49
C GLU A 271 -5.98 10.23 -3.61
N ALA A 272 -6.70 9.98 -2.51
CA ALA A 272 -8.14 10.16 -2.46
C ALA A 272 -8.50 11.64 -2.25
N GLY A 273 -9.17 12.24 -3.22
CA GLY A 273 -9.70 13.59 -3.16
C GLY A 273 -10.98 13.71 -2.33
N GLY A 274 -11.57 12.58 -1.92
CA GLY A 274 -12.84 12.54 -1.19
C GLY A 274 -14.06 12.92 -2.05
N PRO A 275 -15.22 13.06 -1.45
CA PRO A 275 -16.42 13.54 -2.14
C PRO A 275 -16.31 15.02 -2.48
N GLU A 276 -17.04 15.50 -3.51
CA GLU A 276 -16.92 16.83 -4.12
C GLU A 276 -16.98 18.00 -3.11
N ASN A 277 -17.76 17.89 -2.04
CA ASN A 277 -17.90 18.92 -1.01
C ASN A 277 -17.53 18.39 0.39
N GLY A 278 -16.72 17.35 0.47
CA GLY A 278 -16.32 16.69 1.73
C GLY A 278 -14.87 16.89 2.10
N LYS A 279 -14.42 16.08 3.05
CA LYS A 279 -13.01 15.98 3.43
C LYS A 279 -12.27 15.13 2.43
N HIS A 280 -10.94 15.20 2.42
CA HIS A 280 -10.07 14.41 1.55
C HIS A 280 -9.03 13.65 2.36
N ALA A 281 -8.34 12.71 1.73
CA ALA A 281 -7.20 11.97 2.28
C ALA A 281 -5.98 12.12 1.34
N ALA A 282 -5.59 13.37 1.06
CA ALA A 282 -4.58 13.71 0.06
C ALA A 282 -3.50 14.67 0.62
N PRO A 283 -2.72 14.25 1.64
CA PRO A 283 -1.72 15.11 2.28
C PRO A 283 -0.55 15.48 1.37
N LEU A 284 -0.16 14.61 0.43
CA LEU A 284 0.91 14.88 -0.52
C LEU A 284 0.46 15.92 -1.57
N THR A 285 -0.71 15.76 -2.15
CA THR A 285 -1.25 16.66 -3.19
C THR A 285 -1.44 18.06 -2.64
N ASN A 286 -1.91 18.19 -1.39
CA ASN A 286 -2.23 19.48 -0.75
C ASN A 286 -1.06 20.11 0.01
N ASN A 287 0.17 19.60 -0.11
CA ASN A 287 1.37 20.15 0.52
C ASN A 287 1.21 20.40 2.04
N CYS A 288 0.69 19.39 2.75
CA CYS A 288 0.46 19.48 4.18
C CYS A 288 1.76 19.68 4.97
N LYS A 289 1.63 20.14 6.21
CA LYS A 289 2.78 20.29 7.11
C LYS A 289 3.31 18.94 7.57
N ILE A 290 4.59 18.92 7.94
CA ILE A 290 5.20 17.73 8.57
C ILE A 290 4.65 17.60 9.98
N GLY A 291 4.21 16.40 10.31
CA GLY A 291 3.81 15.98 11.64
C GLY A 291 4.28 14.57 11.92
N VAL A 292 4.12 14.11 13.16
CA VAL A 292 4.42 12.74 13.56
C VAL A 292 3.12 11.96 13.69
N LEU A 293 3.01 10.89 12.90
CA LEU A 293 1.85 9.99 12.94
C LEU A 293 2.33 8.55 12.99
N HIS A 294 1.79 7.75 13.92
CA HIS A 294 2.13 6.34 14.14
C HIS A 294 3.64 6.07 14.28
N GLY A 295 4.39 7.03 14.82
CA GLY A 295 5.81 6.88 15.09
C GLY A 295 6.76 7.27 13.95
N ALA A 296 6.27 7.96 12.90
CA ALA A 296 7.09 8.48 11.81
C ALA A 296 6.73 9.92 11.44
N ALA A 297 7.74 10.72 11.09
CA ALA A 297 7.55 12.06 10.54
C ALA A 297 7.17 11.97 9.06
N GLN A 298 6.11 12.67 8.66
CA GLN A 298 5.57 12.67 7.30
C GLN A 298 4.66 13.89 7.10
N TYR A 299 4.21 14.16 5.87
CA TYR A 299 3.12 15.09 5.67
C TYR A 299 1.83 14.54 6.29
N VAL A 300 1.12 15.37 7.04
CA VAL A 300 -0.08 14.97 7.77
C VAL A 300 -1.17 16.01 7.62
N LEU A 301 -2.39 15.56 7.40
CA LEU A 301 -3.58 16.39 7.52
C LEU A 301 -3.80 16.73 9.00
N GLN A 302 -3.56 17.97 9.36
CA GLN A 302 -3.61 18.45 10.73
C GLN A 302 -4.11 19.91 10.76
N ASN A 303 -4.85 20.25 11.80
CA ASN A 303 -5.33 21.60 12.03
C ASN A 303 -4.20 22.55 12.52
N SER A 304 -4.54 23.79 12.82
CA SER A 304 -3.59 24.81 13.29
C SER A 304 -2.91 24.45 14.62
N GLU A 305 -3.54 23.61 15.44
CA GLU A 305 -3.04 23.15 16.73
C GLU A 305 -2.23 21.84 16.62
N GLY A 306 -2.04 21.30 15.40
CA GLY A 306 -1.32 20.06 15.14
C GLY A 306 -2.11 18.79 15.42
N GLN A 307 -3.43 18.90 15.65
CA GLN A 307 -4.30 17.74 15.81
C GLN A 307 -4.61 17.12 14.44
N ILE A 308 -4.59 15.80 14.37
CA ILE A 308 -4.90 15.05 13.15
C ILE A 308 -6.35 15.32 12.74
N GLU A 309 -6.55 15.73 11.51
CA GLU A 309 -7.88 15.94 10.94
C GLU A 309 -8.49 14.59 10.50
N GLU A 310 -9.81 14.53 10.59
CA GLU A 310 -10.55 13.42 10.00
C GLU A 310 -10.48 13.48 8.48
N THR A 311 -10.33 12.34 7.88
CA THR A 311 -10.31 12.13 6.42
C THR A 311 -11.61 11.50 5.94
N GLU A 312 -11.87 11.57 4.65
CA GLU A 312 -13.00 10.93 4.01
C GLU A 312 -12.63 10.41 2.63
N SER A 313 -12.96 9.15 2.36
CA SER A 313 -12.85 8.51 1.05
C SER A 313 -13.78 7.32 0.95
N ILE A 314 -14.37 7.13 -0.22
CA ILE A 314 -15.11 5.90 -0.56
C ILE A 314 -14.18 4.67 -0.55
N ALA A 315 -12.89 4.87 -0.83
CA ALA A 315 -11.85 3.86 -0.81
C ALA A 315 -11.23 3.77 0.59
N ALA A 316 -11.73 2.90 1.45
CA ALA A 316 -11.26 2.78 2.83
C ALA A 316 -9.75 2.50 2.96
N GLY A 317 -9.10 1.90 1.95
CA GLY A 317 -7.65 1.70 1.94
C GLY A 317 -6.84 2.95 1.60
N LEU A 318 -7.47 4.04 1.14
CA LEU A 318 -6.86 5.34 0.91
C LEU A 318 -7.23 6.36 1.99
N ASP A 319 -8.19 6.05 2.85
CA ASP A 319 -8.68 6.93 3.91
C ASP A 319 -7.67 7.01 5.06
N TYR A 320 -6.62 7.80 4.86
CA TYR A 320 -5.50 7.94 5.79
C TYR A 320 -4.92 9.35 5.75
N PRO A 321 -4.71 10.00 6.90
CA PRO A 321 -4.29 11.40 6.96
C PRO A 321 -2.78 11.62 6.74
N GLY A 322 -1.98 10.58 6.55
CA GLY A 322 -0.53 10.66 6.41
C GLY A 322 -0.03 10.31 5.00
N GLY A 323 1.02 11.00 4.54
CA GLY A 323 1.56 10.88 3.19
C GLY A 323 2.62 9.80 2.99
N SER A 324 2.89 8.93 3.97
CA SER A 324 4.04 7.99 3.98
C SER A 324 5.40 8.70 3.86
N PRO A 325 6.37 8.40 4.74
CA PRO A 325 7.70 9.01 4.67
C PRO A 325 8.42 8.81 3.33
N LEU A 326 8.28 7.63 2.71
CA LEU A 326 8.87 7.34 1.39
C LEU A 326 8.28 8.22 0.30
N HIS A 327 6.96 8.42 0.30
CA HIS A 327 6.29 9.25 -0.70
C HIS A 327 6.52 10.74 -0.46
N CYS A 328 6.63 11.17 0.79
CA CYS A 328 7.09 12.53 1.12
C CYS A 328 8.49 12.81 0.58
N PHE A 329 9.41 11.84 0.74
CA PHE A 329 10.76 11.93 0.19
C PHE A 329 10.76 11.98 -1.34
N LEU A 330 10.05 11.07 -2.02
CA LEU A 330 9.97 11.05 -3.49
C LEU A 330 9.37 12.34 -4.06
N LYS A 331 8.39 12.93 -3.37
CA LYS A 331 7.82 14.21 -3.72
C LYS A 331 8.83 15.36 -3.61
N GLU A 332 9.47 15.48 -2.46
CA GLU A 332 10.46 16.54 -2.19
C GLU A 332 11.70 16.45 -3.09
N ALA A 333 12.07 15.22 -3.49
CA ALA A 333 13.13 14.98 -4.48
C ALA A 333 12.68 15.28 -5.92
N GLY A 334 11.42 15.65 -6.14
CA GLY A 334 10.87 15.85 -7.49
C GLY A 334 10.81 14.57 -8.32
N ARG A 335 10.96 13.38 -7.68
CA ARG A 335 11.04 12.11 -8.40
C ARG A 335 9.67 11.52 -8.74
N ALA A 336 8.68 11.78 -7.91
CA ALA A 336 7.30 11.36 -8.17
C ALA A 336 6.36 12.57 -8.06
N ARG A 337 5.40 12.63 -8.98
CA ARG A 337 4.30 13.57 -8.94
C ARG A 337 3.12 12.97 -8.18
N TYR A 338 2.44 13.79 -7.41
CA TYR A 338 1.21 13.38 -6.71
C TYR A 338 0.04 14.23 -7.14
N THR A 339 -1.11 13.60 -7.30
CA THR A 339 -2.41 14.20 -7.62
C THR A 339 -3.51 13.45 -6.88
N SER A 340 -4.73 13.92 -6.97
CA SER A 340 -5.88 13.25 -6.37
C SER A 340 -6.99 13.01 -7.37
N ALA A 341 -7.84 12.03 -7.07
CA ALA A 341 -9.10 11.79 -7.77
C ALA A 341 -10.23 11.80 -6.74
N SER A 342 -11.40 12.31 -7.11
CA SER A 342 -12.57 12.31 -6.25
C SER A 342 -13.23 10.93 -6.17
N ASP A 343 -14.12 10.75 -5.20
CA ASP A 343 -14.92 9.53 -5.05
C ASP A 343 -15.77 9.26 -6.30
N GLU A 344 -16.34 10.31 -6.89
CA GLU A 344 -17.15 10.24 -8.12
C GLU A 344 -16.30 9.82 -9.31
N GLU A 345 -15.10 10.40 -9.47
CA GLU A 345 -14.16 10.04 -10.52
C GLU A 345 -13.71 8.57 -10.40
N ALA A 346 -13.47 8.11 -9.18
CA ALA A 346 -13.11 6.72 -8.92
C ALA A 346 -14.25 5.74 -9.26
N LEU A 347 -15.50 6.09 -8.90
CA LEU A 347 -16.69 5.28 -9.27
C LEU A 347 -16.90 5.22 -10.77
N GLU A 348 -16.78 6.33 -11.50
CA GLU A 348 -16.89 6.35 -12.95
C GLU A 348 -15.76 5.56 -13.61
N ALA A 349 -14.54 5.67 -13.10
CA ALA A 349 -13.41 4.86 -13.57
C ALA A 349 -13.65 3.36 -13.34
N PHE A 350 -14.15 2.96 -12.16
CA PHE A 350 -14.55 1.58 -11.89
C PHE A 350 -15.56 1.06 -12.93
N LYS A 351 -16.63 1.81 -13.18
CA LYS A 351 -17.67 1.44 -14.15
C LYS A 351 -17.11 1.28 -15.55
N LEU A 352 -16.34 2.26 -16.00
CA LEU A 352 -15.80 2.28 -17.35
C LEU A 352 -14.84 1.11 -17.59
N VAL A 353 -13.87 0.91 -16.68
CA VAL A 353 -12.87 -0.16 -16.78
C VAL A 353 -13.53 -1.53 -16.71
N SER A 354 -14.42 -1.75 -15.74
CA SER A 354 -15.13 -3.02 -15.60
C SER A 354 -15.97 -3.35 -16.84
N ARG A 355 -16.65 -2.35 -17.42
CA ARG A 355 -17.51 -2.52 -18.60
C ARG A 355 -16.70 -2.81 -19.87
N LEU A 356 -15.56 -2.15 -20.06
CA LEU A 356 -14.75 -2.28 -21.27
C LEU A 356 -13.83 -3.49 -21.23
N GLU A 357 -13.25 -3.81 -20.08
CA GLU A 357 -12.21 -4.83 -19.94
C GLU A 357 -12.67 -6.11 -19.23
N GLY A 358 -13.90 -6.14 -18.70
CA GLY A 358 -14.56 -7.30 -18.11
C GLY A 358 -13.81 -7.95 -16.94
N PHE A 359 -12.67 -8.56 -17.21
CA PHE A 359 -11.85 -9.26 -16.22
C PHE A 359 -10.98 -8.34 -15.32
N VAL A 360 -10.89 -7.05 -15.64
CA VAL A 360 -10.28 -6.02 -14.81
C VAL A 360 -11.39 -5.32 -14.05
N SER A 361 -11.63 -5.74 -12.81
CA SER A 361 -12.58 -5.07 -11.93
C SER A 361 -11.78 -4.55 -10.72
N PRO A 362 -11.32 -3.29 -10.78
CA PRO A 362 -10.47 -2.73 -9.73
C PRO A 362 -11.26 -2.50 -8.46
N SER A 363 -10.65 -2.69 -7.28
CA SER A 363 -11.21 -2.14 -6.04
C SER A 363 -11.23 -0.61 -6.11
N LEU A 364 -11.91 0.03 -5.17
CA LEU A 364 -12.04 1.49 -5.17
C LEU A 364 -10.68 2.20 -5.05
N GLU A 365 -9.69 1.59 -4.42
CA GLU A 365 -8.34 2.15 -4.32
C GLU A 365 -7.69 2.31 -5.71
N PRO A 366 -7.42 1.26 -6.50
CA PRO A 366 -6.86 1.43 -7.84
C PRO A 366 -7.81 2.13 -8.82
N ALA A 367 -9.11 2.20 -8.56
CA ALA A 367 -10.03 2.99 -9.36
C ALA A 367 -9.63 4.48 -9.40
N HIS A 368 -9.06 5.04 -8.32
CA HIS A 368 -8.47 6.39 -8.32
C HIS A 368 -7.31 6.51 -9.32
N ALA A 369 -6.45 5.50 -9.41
CA ALA A 369 -5.37 5.49 -10.40
C ALA A 369 -5.88 5.37 -11.84
N PHE A 370 -6.94 4.61 -12.06
CA PHE A 370 -7.62 4.55 -13.36
C PHE A 370 -8.31 5.88 -13.71
N ALA A 371 -8.87 6.60 -12.74
CA ALA A 371 -9.45 7.91 -12.97
C ALA A 371 -8.40 8.89 -13.54
N GLU A 372 -7.21 8.94 -12.97
CA GLU A 372 -6.13 9.75 -13.51
C GLU A 372 -5.68 9.27 -14.89
N ALA A 373 -5.56 7.95 -15.12
CA ALA A 373 -5.22 7.41 -16.43
C ALA A 373 -6.24 7.84 -17.49
N ILE A 374 -7.54 7.82 -17.18
CA ILE A 374 -8.63 8.26 -18.06
C ILE A 374 -8.50 9.75 -18.40
N LYS A 375 -8.13 10.59 -17.42
CA LYS A 375 -7.94 12.03 -17.63
C LYS A 375 -6.76 12.37 -18.53
N ILE A 376 -5.65 11.64 -18.40
CA ILE A 376 -4.40 11.99 -19.08
C ILE A 376 -4.19 11.27 -20.41
N ALA A 377 -4.69 10.03 -20.58
CA ALA A 377 -4.45 9.22 -21.78
C ALA A 377 -4.82 9.94 -23.09
N PRO A 378 -5.99 10.60 -23.24
CA PRO A 378 -6.36 11.29 -24.47
C PRO A 378 -5.43 12.43 -24.88
N LYS A 379 -4.71 13.00 -23.90
CA LYS A 379 -3.81 14.15 -24.08
C LYS A 379 -2.37 13.77 -24.46
N LEU A 380 -2.08 12.47 -24.43
CA LEU A 380 -0.72 11.94 -24.63
C LEU A 380 -0.59 11.32 -26.03
N SER A 381 0.65 11.25 -26.51
CA SER A 381 0.95 10.64 -27.81
C SER A 381 0.74 9.11 -27.78
N LYS A 382 0.40 8.54 -28.93
CA LYS A 382 0.12 7.09 -29.09
C LYS A 382 1.32 6.18 -28.78
N ASP A 383 2.53 6.70 -28.77
CA ASP A 383 3.75 5.98 -28.39
C ASP A 383 4.04 6.04 -26.87
N THR A 384 3.23 6.76 -26.10
CA THR A 384 3.29 6.75 -24.64
C THR A 384 2.65 5.48 -24.09
N ILE A 385 3.36 4.85 -23.14
CA ILE A 385 2.85 3.69 -22.39
C ILE A 385 2.45 4.16 -21.01
N LEU A 386 1.16 4.02 -20.67
CA LEU A 386 0.65 4.20 -19.33
C LEU A 386 0.49 2.82 -18.68
N VAL A 387 1.10 2.61 -17.51
CA VAL A 387 0.88 1.39 -16.75
C VAL A 387 0.17 1.72 -15.44
N VAL A 388 -1.04 1.22 -15.29
CA VAL A 388 -1.80 1.33 -14.04
C VAL A 388 -1.61 0.05 -13.23
N ASN A 389 -1.30 0.18 -11.95
CA ASN A 389 -1.27 -0.96 -11.03
C ASN A 389 -2.65 -1.22 -10.44
N SER A 390 -3.32 -2.27 -10.88
CA SER A 390 -4.54 -2.78 -10.23
C SER A 390 -4.14 -3.59 -8.98
N CYS A 391 -3.96 -2.90 -7.86
CA CYS A 391 -3.39 -3.46 -6.62
C CYS A 391 -4.42 -4.15 -5.71
N GLY A 392 -5.71 -4.11 -6.05
CA GLY A 392 -6.81 -4.75 -5.33
C GLY A 392 -7.98 -5.04 -6.26
N GLU A 393 -8.70 -6.14 -6.02
CA GLU A 393 -9.90 -6.52 -6.75
C GLU A 393 -11.17 -6.04 -6.03
N SER A 394 -12.29 -5.90 -6.77
CA SER A 394 -13.48 -5.17 -6.33
C SER A 394 -14.41 -5.91 -5.38
N SER A 395 -14.26 -7.22 -5.19
CA SER A 395 -15.29 -8.02 -4.49
C SER A 395 -15.59 -7.52 -3.05
N LYS A 396 -14.58 -6.94 -2.40
CA LYS A 396 -14.77 -6.34 -1.08
C LYS A 396 -15.66 -5.09 -1.07
N ASP A 397 -15.72 -4.39 -2.22
CA ASP A 397 -16.36 -3.08 -2.34
C ASP A 397 -17.74 -3.16 -3.00
N HIS A 398 -18.17 -4.36 -3.44
CA HIS A 398 -19.41 -4.52 -4.19
C HIS A 398 -20.62 -3.94 -3.48
N ASN A 399 -20.72 -4.09 -2.15
CA ASN A 399 -21.85 -3.53 -1.39
C ASN A 399 -21.84 -1.98 -1.45
N ILE A 400 -20.67 -1.36 -1.24
CA ILE A 400 -20.50 0.10 -1.27
C ILE A 400 -20.75 0.63 -2.69
N ILE A 401 -20.17 -0.05 -3.68
CA ILE A 401 -20.32 0.32 -5.10
C ILE A 401 -21.78 0.21 -5.52
N ALA A 402 -22.47 -0.88 -5.18
CA ALA A 402 -23.86 -1.09 -5.50
C ALA A 402 -24.75 0.01 -4.89
N GLU A 403 -24.57 0.30 -3.60
CA GLU A 403 -25.29 1.37 -2.90
C GLU A 403 -25.10 2.71 -3.61
N LYS A 404 -23.86 3.10 -3.89
CA LYS A 404 -23.52 4.37 -4.55
C LYS A 404 -24.04 4.46 -5.98
N LEU A 405 -24.18 3.33 -6.66
CA LEU A 405 -24.75 3.24 -8.00
C LEU A 405 -26.28 3.05 -8.01
N GLY A 406 -26.92 3.02 -6.83
CA GLY A 406 -28.37 2.88 -6.70
C GLY A 406 -28.92 1.47 -6.91
N TYR A 407 -28.06 0.45 -6.85
CA TYR A 407 -28.49 -0.95 -6.89
C TYR A 407 -28.87 -1.43 -5.47
N LYS A 408 -29.97 -2.18 -5.36
CA LYS A 408 -30.32 -2.93 -4.16
C LYS A 408 -29.76 -4.35 -4.30
N LEU A 409 -28.91 -4.75 -3.38
CA LEU A 409 -28.39 -6.11 -3.27
C LEU A 409 -29.26 -6.97 -2.37
#